data_2d8cdd6147e838aee84e650d8fba2aad
#
_entry.id   2d8cdd6147e838aee84e650d8fba2aad
#
_cell.length_a   1.000
_cell.length_b   1.000
_cell.length_c   1.000
_cell.angle_alpha   90.00
_cell.angle_beta   90.00
_cell.angle_gamma   90.00
#
_symmetry.space_group_name_H-M   'P 1'
#
loop_
_entity.id
_entity.type
_entity.pdbx_description
1 polymer ?
#
loop_
_entity_poly.entity_id
_entity_poly.type
_entity_poly.pdbx_seq_one_letter_code
_entity_poly.pdbx_strand_id
1 'polypeptide(L)'
;MAVFVTASLAFTTYKPTTNPTPKELSEVAPVFKAEPTAEEKINLLFEEFAAVNANMPSQVSFTYALTGYNKLEAEKKIKNNLLTIVDFSLPSTKKRMWILDMDKNEVIYHTYVSHGKNTGG
;
A
#
# COMPACT_ATOMS: atom_id res chain seq x y z
N MET A 1 13.58 15.13 61.78
CA MET A 1 13.99 15.61 61.17
C MET A 1 14.97 15.49 60.11
N ALA A 2 16.10 15.11 60.29
CA ALA A 2 17.06 15.03 59.24
C ALA A 2 16.75 14.05 58.20
N VAL A 3 15.89 13.24 58.55
CA VAL A 3 15.63 12.13 57.75
C VAL A 3 15.23 12.45 56.39
N PHE A 4 14.39 13.36 56.34
CA PHE A 4 13.91 13.65 55.09
C PHE A 4 14.89 14.17 54.20
N VAL A 5 15.74 14.73 54.68
CA VAL A 5 16.77 15.27 53.91
C VAL A 5 17.52 14.22 53.18
N THR A 6 17.72 13.20 53.83
CA THR A 6 18.48 12.15 53.22
C THR A 6 17.77 11.55 52.05
N ALA A 7 16.54 11.46 52.19
CA ALA A 7 15.78 10.87 51.15
C ALA A 7 15.92 11.66 49.85
N SER A 8 15.93 12.91 50.00
CA SER A 8 16.04 13.68 48.80
C SER A 8 17.33 13.46 48.14
N LEU A 9 18.33 13.26 48.86
CA LEU A 9 19.60 13.00 48.24
C LEU A 9 19.58 11.78 47.39
N ALA A 10 18.86 10.84 47.81
CA ALA A 10 18.77 9.62 47.03
C ALA A 10 18.25 9.88 45.63
N PHE A 11 17.34 10.72 45.53
CA PHE A 11 16.86 11.00 44.20
C PHE A 11 17.91 11.54 43.32
N THR A 12 18.62 12.48 43.78
CA THR A 12 19.56 13.14 42.93
C THR A 12 20.65 12.22 42.49
N THR A 13 21.05 11.36 43.32
CA THR A 13 22.08 10.42 42.93
C THR A 13 21.61 9.51 41.83
N TYR A 14 20.36 9.24 41.83
CA TYR A 14 19.83 8.33 40.87
C TYR A 14 19.80 8.95 39.46
N LYS A 15 19.43 10.14 39.36
CA LYS A 15 19.24 10.74 38.09
C LYS A 15 20.44 10.78 37.20
N PRO A 16 21.55 11.24 37.65
CA PRO A 16 22.61 11.46 36.71
C PRO A 16 23.26 10.23 36.19
N THR A 17 22.84 9.12 36.65
CA THR A 17 23.61 7.98 36.31
C THR A 17 23.35 7.40 34.97
N THR A 18 22.25 7.65 34.40
CA THR A 18 21.95 6.85 33.26
C THR A 18 22.00 7.63 31.99
N ASN A 19 23.03 7.44 31.29
CA ASN A 19 23.00 7.73 29.89
C ASN A 19 22.64 6.46 29.19
N PRO A 20 21.47 6.38 28.63
CA PRO A 20 21.10 5.16 27.93
C PRO A 20 22.01 4.97 26.74
N THR A 21 22.40 3.76 26.56
CA THR A 21 23.20 3.44 25.40
C THR A 21 22.38 3.59 24.15
N PRO A 22 22.99 3.78 23.02
CA PRO A 22 22.23 3.84 21.78
C PRO A 22 21.36 2.61 21.55
N LYS A 23 21.79 1.50 22.01
CA LYS A 23 21.02 0.29 21.86
C LYS A 23 19.76 0.33 22.70
N GLU A 24 19.87 0.79 23.91
CA GLU A 24 18.71 0.91 24.78
C GLU A 24 17.71 1.90 24.23
N LEU A 25 18.19 2.99 23.68
CA LEU A 25 17.32 3.96 23.06
C LEU A 25 16.57 3.38 21.88
N SER A 26 17.23 2.57 21.08
CA SER A 26 16.53 1.95 19.95
C SER A 26 15.49 0.97 20.41
N GLU A 27 15.72 0.26 21.49
CA GLU A 27 14.74 -0.68 22.00
C GLU A 27 13.54 0.03 22.60
N VAL A 28 13.77 1.14 23.23
CA VAL A 28 12.73 1.87 23.92
C VAL A 28 11.98 2.79 22.98
N ALA A 29 12.63 3.22 21.93
CA ALA A 29 12.01 4.12 21.00
C ALA A 29 10.73 3.54 20.42
N PRO A 30 9.63 4.25 20.46
CA PRO A 30 8.42 3.75 19.87
C PRO A 30 8.64 3.57 18.37
N VAL A 31 8.29 2.41 17.90
CA VAL A 31 8.32 2.15 16.47
C VAL A 31 7.13 2.86 15.87
N PHE A 32 7.34 4.05 15.38
CA PHE A 32 6.35 4.69 14.56
C PHE A 32 6.34 3.96 13.24
N LYS A 33 5.37 3.10 13.09
CA LYS A 33 5.09 2.56 11.79
C LYS A 33 4.45 3.71 11.01
N ALA A 34 5.21 4.33 10.15
CA ALA A 34 4.69 5.35 9.26
C ALA A 34 3.53 4.75 8.47
N GLU A 35 2.51 5.54 8.19
CA GLU A 35 1.45 5.09 7.31
C GLU A 35 2.03 4.72 5.94
N PRO A 36 1.56 3.64 5.34
CA PRO A 36 2.07 3.22 4.05
C PRO A 36 1.81 4.30 3.00
N THR A 37 2.79 4.48 2.15
CA THR A 37 2.68 5.41 1.02
C THR A 37 1.60 4.93 0.05
N ALA A 38 1.18 5.82 -0.85
CA ALA A 38 0.20 5.44 -1.86
C ALA A 38 0.69 4.26 -2.72
N GLU A 39 1.97 4.24 -3.02
CA GLU A 39 2.56 3.15 -3.79
C GLU A 39 2.54 1.83 -3.01
N GLU A 40 2.91 1.87 -1.75
CA GLU A 40 2.86 0.69 -0.90
C GLU A 40 1.44 0.14 -0.77
N LYS A 41 0.45 1.02 -0.65
CA LYS A 41 -0.96 0.60 -0.62
C LYS A 41 -1.38 -0.10 -1.90
N ILE A 42 -0.95 0.41 -3.04
CA ILE A 42 -1.23 -0.22 -4.34
C ILE A 42 -0.56 -1.58 -4.45
N ASN A 43 0.69 -1.69 -3.99
CA ASN A 43 1.41 -2.97 -4.02
C ASN A 43 0.74 -4.02 -3.12
N LEU A 44 0.32 -3.61 -1.92
CA LEU A 44 -0.41 -4.51 -1.03
C LEU A 44 -1.73 -4.96 -1.66
N LEU A 45 -2.44 -4.05 -2.29
CA LEU A 45 -3.69 -4.39 -2.95
C LEU A 45 -3.46 -5.34 -4.13
N PHE A 46 -2.39 -5.14 -4.88
CA PHE A 46 -2.02 -6.06 -5.95
C PHE A 46 -1.79 -7.47 -5.41
N GLU A 47 -1.09 -7.59 -4.30
CA GLU A 47 -0.85 -8.89 -3.66
C GLU A 47 -2.14 -9.53 -3.17
N GLU A 48 -3.06 -8.75 -2.62
CA GLU A 48 -4.37 -9.26 -2.21
C GLU A 48 -5.16 -9.82 -3.40
N PHE A 49 -5.19 -9.09 -4.51
CA PHE A 49 -5.83 -9.58 -5.73
C PHE A 49 -5.14 -10.83 -6.26
N ALA A 50 -3.83 -10.84 -6.29
CA ALA A 50 -3.06 -11.97 -6.82
C ALA A 50 -3.20 -13.23 -5.96
N ALA A 51 -3.49 -13.08 -4.69
CA ALA A 51 -3.66 -14.20 -3.79
C ALA A 51 -4.92 -15.02 -4.11
N VAL A 52 -5.94 -14.39 -4.66
CA VAL A 52 -7.23 -15.04 -4.92
C VAL A 52 -7.57 -15.13 -6.41
N ASN A 53 -6.80 -14.52 -7.27
CA ASN A 53 -7.06 -14.52 -8.71
C ASN A 53 -5.83 -15.02 -9.47
N ALA A 54 -6.03 -16.00 -10.34
CA ALA A 54 -4.94 -16.57 -11.11
C ALA A 54 -4.51 -15.69 -12.29
N ASN A 55 -5.43 -14.92 -12.83
CA ASN A 55 -5.19 -14.14 -14.05
C ASN A 55 -5.18 -12.65 -13.70
N MET A 56 -4.01 -12.15 -13.35
CA MET A 56 -3.81 -10.75 -13.02
C MET A 56 -3.18 -9.98 -14.18
N PRO A 57 -3.49 -8.69 -14.31
CA PRO A 57 -2.69 -7.84 -15.17
C PRO A 57 -1.27 -7.71 -14.62
N SER A 58 -0.35 -7.17 -15.39
CA SER A 58 0.99 -6.90 -14.87
C SER A 58 0.91 -5.89 -13.72
N GLN A 59 1.87 -5.97 -12.82
CA GLN A 59 1.94 -5.03 -11.70
C GLN A 59 2.02 -3.58 -12.19
N VAL A 60 2.73 -3.36 -13.28
CA VAL A 60 2.86 -2.02 -13.88
C VAL A 60 1.50 -1.50 -14.34
N SER A 61 0.75 -2.31 -15.10
CA SER A 61 -0.58 -1.93 -15.56
C SER A 61 -1.54 -1.69 -14.40
N PHE A 62 -1.48 -2.54 -13.40
CA PHE A 62 -2.29 -2.42 -12.21
C PHE A 62 -1.98 -1.10 -11.47
N THR A 63 -0.69 -0.80 -11.29
CA THR A 63 -0.25 0.43 -10.60
C THR A 63 -0.76 1.69 -11.31
N TYR A 64 -0.62 1.75 -12.63
CA TYR A 64 -1.14 2.89 -13.38
C TYR A 64 -2.65 3.01 -13.24
N ALA A 65 -3.36 1.90 -13.35
CA ALA A 65 -4.81 1.91 -13.26
C ALA A 65 -5.29 2.33 -11.86
N LEU A 66 -4.65 1.83 -10.82
CA LEU A 66 -4.99 2.19 -9.44
C LEU A 66 -4.67 3.63 -9.12
N THR A 67 -3.59 4.15 -9.67
CA THR A 67 -3.26 5.57 -9.51
C THR A 67 -4.37 6.45 -10.05
N GLY A 68 -4.87 6.12 -11.25
CA GLY A 68 -5.99 6.84 -11.84
C GLY A 68 -7.30 6.64 -11.08
N TYR A 69 -7.56 5.41 -10.65
CA TYR A 69 -8.74 5.07 -9.87
C TYR A 69 -8.79 5.87 -8.56
N ASN A 70 -7.69 5.86 -7.82
CA ASN A 70 -7.61 6.58 -6.54
C ASN A 70 -7.82 8.09 -6.71
N LYS A 71 -7.34 8.64 -7.81
CA LYS A 71 -7.55 10.04 -8.11
C LYS A 71 -9.03 10.35 -8.35
N LEU A 72 -9.69 9.52 -9.15
CA LEU A 72 -11.12 9.67 -9.43
C LEU A 72 -11.96 9.45 -8.17
N GLU A 73 -11.56 8.52 -7.32
CA GLU A 73 -12.23 8.28 -6.06
C GLU A 73 -12.12 9.49 -5.14
N ALA A 74 -10.94 10.08 -5.01
CA ALA A 74 -10.73 11.29 -4.23
C ALA A 74 -11.57 12.47 -4.74
N GLU A 75 -11.79 12.53 -6.04
CA GLU A 75 -12.64 13.54 -6.67
C GLU A 75 -14.13 13.18 -6.64
N LYS A 76 -14.47 12.06 -6.05
CA LYS A 76 -15.86 11.53 -5.95
C LYS A 76 -16.53 11.34 -7.30
N LYS A 77 -15.75 10.94 -8.29
CA LYS A 77 -16.23 10.70 -9.66
C LYS A 77 -16.55 9.24 -9.94
N ILE A 78 -16.29 8.35 -8.99
CA ILE A 78 -16.56 6.92 -9.16
C ILE A 78 -18.00 6.63 -8.78
N LYS A 79 -18.73 6.03 -9.71
CA LYS A 79 -20.15 5.69 -9.50
C LYS A 79 -20.34 4.24 -9.10
N ASN A 80 -19.40 3.39 -9.47
CA ASN A 80 -19.41 1.98 -9.07
C ASN A 80 -17.96 1.57 -8.85
N ASN A 81 -17.75 0.51 -8.13
CA ASN A 81 -16.42 0.07 -7.75
C ASN A 81 -15.85 -0.96 -8.71
N LEU A 82 -16.05 -0.73 -10.00
CA LEU A 82 -15.48 -1.55 -11.05
C LEU A 82 -14.35 -0.80 -11.74
N LEU A 83 -13.24 -1.49 -11.95
CA LEU A 83 -12.09 -0.94 -12.64
C LEU A 83 -11.78 -1.78 -13.87
N THR A 84 -11.74 -1.15 -15.03
CA THR A 84 -11.34 -1.81 -16.27
C THR A 84 -9.91 -1.43 -16.59
N ILE A 85 -9.07 -2.43 -16.79
CA ILE A 85 -7.67 -2.24 -17.20
C ILE A 85 -7.49 -2.87 -18.58
N VAL A 86 -6.95 -2.09 -19.50
CA VAL A 86 -6.55 -2.61 -20.82
C VAL A 86 -5.07 -2.40 -20.97
N ASP A 87 -4.33 -3.46 -21.18
CA ASP A 87 -2.89 -3.42 -21.36
C ASP A 87 -2.55 -3.48 -22.85
N PHE A 88 -2.35 -2.33 -23.46
CA PHE A 88 -2.02 -2.22 -24.85
C PHE A 88 -0.57 -2.61 -25.19
N SER A 89 0.23 -2.93 -24.19
CA SER A 89 1.55 -3.52 -24.45
C SER A 89 1.43 -4.96 -24.94
N LEU A 90 0.27 -5.59 -24.70
CA LEU A 90 -0.02 -6.93 -25.19
C LEU A 90 -0.72 -6.87 -26.54
N PRO A 91 -0.49 -7.86 -27.44
CA PRO A 91 -1.15 -7.88 -28.72
C PRO A 91 -2.63 -8.23 -28.59
N SER A 92 -3.42 -7.87 -29.61
CA SER A 92 -4.86 -8.14 -29.62
C SER A 92 -5.20 -9.62 -29.66
N THR A 93 -4.23 -10.47 -29.99
CA THR A 93 -4.38 -11.92 -29.98
C THR A 93 -4.35 -12.51 -28.58
N LYS A 94 -4.00 -11.71 -27.60
CA LYS A 94 -3.99 -12.13 -26.20
C LYS A 94 -5.09 -11.46 -25.42
N LYS A 95 -5.54 -12.10 -24.35
CA LYS A 95 -6.46 -11.48 -23.41
C LYS A 95 -5.72 -10.37 -22.69
N ARG A 96 -6.14 -9.14 -22.91
CA ARG A 96 -5.45 -7.95 -22.43
C ARG A 96 -6.36 -6.97 -21.72
N MET A 97 -7.60 -7.38 -21.44
CA MET A 97 -8.53 -6.56 -20.66
C MET A 97 -8.96 -7.32 -19.41
N TRP A 98 -8.94 -6.62 -18.31
CA TRP A 98 -9.41 -7.12 -17.03
C TRP A 98 -10.49 -6.18 -16.51
N ILE A 99 -11.54 -6.75 -15.94
CA ILE A 99 -12.50 -5.98 -15.16
C ILE A 99 -12.43 -6.48 -13.74
N LEU A 100 -12.13 -5.56 -12.83
CA LEU A 100 -11.92 -5.85 -11.43
C LEU A 100 -13.07 -5.31 -10.61
N ASP A 101 -13.55 -6.11 -9.66
CA ASP A 101 -14.44 -5.63 -8.61
C ASP A 101 -13.58 -5.17 -7.44
N MET A 102 -13.58 -3.87 -7.19
CA MET A 102 -12.73 -3.26 -6.16
C MET A 102 -13.26 -3.48 -4.75
N ASP A 103 -14.53 -3.85 -4.61
CA ASP A 103 -15.11 -4.17 -3.31
C ASP A 103 -14.75 -5.59 -2.86
N LYS A 104 -14.71 -6.51 -3.81
CA LYS A 104 -14.47 -7.93 -3.53
C LYS A 104 -13.05 -8.37 -3.79
N ASN A 105 -12.21 -7.48 -4.32
CA ASN A 105 -10.86 -7.80 -4.77
C ASN A 105 -10.84 -9.00 -5.74
N GLU A 106 -11.74 -8.96 -6.70
CA GLU A 106 -11.95 -10.06 -7.62
C GLU A 106 -11.81 -9.63 -9.06
N VAL A 107 -11.16 -10.47 -9.87
CA VAL A 107 -11.15 -10.30 -11.33
C VAL A 107 -12.43 -10.92 -11.89
N ILE A 108 -13.34 -10.08 -12.34
CA ILE A 108 -14.63 -10.54 -12.86
C ILE A 108 -14.46 -11.06 -14.28
N TYR A 109 -13.73 -10.35 -15.11
CA TYR A 109 -13.51 -10.71 -16.50
C TYR A 109 -12.05 -10.52 -16.89
N HIS A 110 -11.57 -11.46 -17.69
CA HIS A 110 -10.28 -11.38 -18.35
C HIS A 110 -10.50 -11.80 -19.80
N THR A 111 -10.45 -10.86 -20.74
CA THR A 111 -10.90 -11.09 -22.09
C THR A 111 -10.07 -10.36 -23.15
N TYR A 112 -10.46 -10.54 -24.40
CA TYR A 112 -9.79 -9.92 -25.54
C TYR A 112 -10.33 -8.53 -25.78
N VAL A 113 -9.47 -7.70 -26.37
CA VAL A 113 -9.87 -6.39 -26.87
C VAL A 113 -9.35 -6.31 -28.30
N SER A 114 -10.24 -6.03 -29.23
CA SER A 114 -9.84 -5.87 -30.62
C SER A 114 -9.00 -4.62 -30.80
N HIS A 115 -8.14 -4.62 -31.79
CA HIS A 115 -7.41 -3.42 -32.14
C HIS A 115 -8.28 -2.54 -33.03
N GLY A 116 -7.99 -1.24 -33.02
CA GLY A 116 -8.67 -0.32 -33.90
C GLY A 116 -8.19 -0.48 -35.35
N LYS A 117 -8.92 0.16 -36.24
CA LYS A 117 -8.56 0.16 -37.64
C LYS A 117 -7.18 0.82 -37.83
N ASN A 118 -6.30 0.16 -38.53
CA ASN A 118 -4.92 0.59 -38.78
C ASN A 118 -4.02 0.60 -37.53
N THR A 119 -4.41 -0.07 -36.46
CA THR A 119 -3.62 -0.12 -35.25
C THR A 119 -3.41 -1.56 -34.82
N GLY A 120 -3.37 -2.48 -35.45
CA GLY A 120 -3.09 -3.82 -35.02
C GLY A 120 -1.65 -4.16 -35.27
N GLY A 121 -1.09 -4.87 -34.40
CA GLY A 121 0.27 -5.35 -34.54
C GLY A 121 0.35 -6.76 -35.01
#